data_3c91b3da07b96fb070b23c2d9372c843
#
_entry.id   3c91b3da07b96fb070b23c2d9372c843
#
_cell.length_a   1.000
_cell.length_b   1.000
_cell.length_c   1.000
_cell.angle_alpha   90.00
_cell.angle_beta   90.00
_cell.angle_gamma   90.00
#
_symmetry.space_group_name_H-M   'P 1'
#
loop_
_entity.id
_entity.type
_entity.pdbx_description
1 polymer ?
#
loop_
_entity_poly.entity_id
_entity_poly.type
_entity_poly.pdbx_seq_one_letter_code
_entity_poly.pdbx_strand_id
1 'polypeptide(L)'
;MNCLQTRRKEELVNDKIDEKIIGYLRNDARESFVEIGKKLKLSESAVRRRVKNLVDGGIIERFTVEMGESNTTSAIVLISVDSSTDTSKVSTKLTNLKAVKTVYEITGQYDISVIIRASNITEINVRIDELRKIQGVIDTNTVIILRTIR
;
A
#
# COMPACT_ATOMS: atom_id res chain seq x y z
N MET A 1 12.65 0.31 9.77
CA MET A 1 11.59 -0.56 10.34
C MET A 1 12.29 -1.63 11.18
N ASN A 2 12.00 -1.69 12.49
CA ASN A 2 12.81 -2.45 13.44
C ASN A 2 12.42 -3.95 13.41
N CYS A 3 13.38 -4.86 13.33
CA CYS A 3 13.21 -6.31 13.29
C CYS A 3 12.34 -6.86 14.47
N LEU A 4 12.30 -6.15 15.59
CA LEU A 4 11.44 -6.44 16.75
C LEU A 4 9.95 -6.19 16.49
N GLN A 5 9.60 -5.26 15.59
CA GLN A 5 8.20 -5.00 15.22
C GLN A 5 7.66 -6.08 14.25
N THR A 6 8.52 -6.62 13.40
CA THR A 6 8.17 -7.71 12.48
C THR A 6 7.89 -9.01 13.24
N ARG A 7 8.74 -9.37 14.21
CA ARG A 7 8.52 -10.55 15.08
C ARG A 7 7.23 -10.46 15.90
N ARG A 8 6.91 -9.28 16.44
CA ARG A 8 5.66 -9.06 17.19
C ARG A 8 4.41 -9.19 16.31
N LYS A 9 4.50 -8.82 15.03
CA LYS A 9 3.40 -9.01 14.07
C LYS A 9 3.18 -10.49 13.74
N GLU A 10 4.24 -11.28 13.59
CA GLU A 10 4.15 -12.72 13.32
C GLU A 10 3.60 -13.53 14.51
N GLU A 11 3.94 -13.16 15.74
CA GLU A 11 3.40 -13.81 16.95
C GLU A 11 1.91 -13.49 17.20
N LEU A 12 1.40 -12.34 16.73
CA LEU A 12 0.01 -11.93 16.88
C LEU A 12 -0.94 -12.60 15.87
N VAL A 13 -0.45 -13.12 14.75
CA VAL A 13 -1.24 -13.86 13.72
C VAL A 13 -1.19 -15.38 13.94
N ASN A 14 -0.76 -15.87 15.08
CA ASN A 14 -0.59 -17.31 15.32
C ASN A 14 -1.90 -18.05 15.67
N ASP A 15 -3.05 -17.38 15.52
CA ASP A 15 -4.35 -18.00 15.72
C ASP A 15 -5.07 -18.19 14.36
N LYS A 16 -5.26 -19.44 13.94
CA LYS A 16 -6.01 -19.82 12.72
C LYS A 16 -7.38 -19.14 12.60
N ILE A 17 -7.93 -18.69 13.73
CA ILE A 17 -9.21 -17.96 13.76
C ILE A 17 -8.99 -16.53 13.27
N ASP A 18 -7.92 -15.87 13.68
CA ASP A 18 -7.61 -14.50 13.27
C ASP A 18 -7.29 -14.43 11.77
N GLU A 19 -6.57 -15.43 11.23
CA GLU A 19 -6.36 -15.56 9.78
C GLU A 19 -7.69 -15.66 9.01
N LYS A 20 -8.64 -16.45 9.51
CA LYS A 20 -9.97 -16.57 8.91
C LYS A 20 -10.77 -15.27 8.99
N ILE A 21 -10.72 -14.57 10.13
CA ILE A 21 -11.36 -13.25 10.27
C ILE A 21 -10.79 -12.27 9.25
N ILE A 22 -9.46 -12.20 9.13
CA ILE A 22 -8.78 -11.36 8.13
C ILE A 22 -9.23 -11.76 6.72
N GLY A 23 -9.31 -13.07 6.42
CA GLY A 23 -9.76 -13.58 5.14
C GLY A 23 -11.18 -13.11 4.77
N TYR A 24 -12.13 -13.16 5.70
CA TYR A 24 -13.48 -12.64 5.48
C TYR A 24 -13.47 -11.12 5.23
N LEU A 25 -12.78 -10.36 6.06
CA LEU A 25 -12.71 -8.90 5.95
C LEU A 25 -11.94 -8.43 4.70
N ARG A 26 -10.98 -9.21 4.20
CA ARG A 26 -10.31 -8.93 2.91
C ARG A 26 -11.22 -9.14 1.72
N ASN A 27 -12.12 -10.13 1.80
CA ASN A 27 -13.07 -10.41 0.75
C ASN A 27 -14.24 -9.42 0.75
N ASP A 28 -14.77 -9.14 1.93
CA ASP A 28 -15.82 -8.12 2.15
C ASP A 28 -15.62 -7.41 3.50
N ALA A 29 -15.03 -6.23 3.48
CA ALA A 29 -14.81 -5.42 4.69
C ALA A 29 -16.11 -4.93 5.36
N ARG A 30 -17.26 -5.10 4.71
CA ARG A 30 -18.60 -4.75 5.24
C ARG A 30 -19.31 -5.93 5.88
N GLU A 31 -18.73 -7.13 5.81
CA GLU A 31 -19.33 -8.32 6.45
C GLU A 31 -19.49 -8.08 7.96
N SER A 32 -20.68 -8.34 8.47
CA SER A 32 -20.98 -8.08 9.87
C SER A 32 -20.24 -9.05 10.80
N PHE A 33 -19.83 -8.59 11.96
CA PHE A 33 -19.18 -9.44 12.96
C PHE A 33 -20.11 -10.57 13.46
N VAL A 34 -21.43 -10.37 13.36
CA VAL A 34 -22.43 -11.43 13.64
C VAL A 34 -22.28 -12.56 12.62
N GLU A 35 -22.20 -12.25 11.31
CA GLU A 35 -22.08 -13.27 10.27
C GLU A 35 -20.72 -13.99 10.33
N ILE A 36 -19.63 -13.23 10.54
CA ILE A 36 -18.30 -13.82 10.76
C ILE A 36 -18.34 -14.76 11.98
N GLY A 37 -18.99 -14.32 13.07
CA GLY A 37 -19.16 -15.13 14.28
C GLY A 37 -19.91 -16.43 14.01
N LYS A 38 -21.03 -16.40 13.28
CA LYS A 38 -21.75 -17.61 12.88
C LYS A 38 -20.86 -18.59 12.11
N LYS A 39 -20.11 -18.11 11.12
CA LYS A 39 -19.19 -18.93 10.30
C LYS A 39 -18.05 -19.56 11.12
N LEU A 40 -17.59 -18.87 12.15
CA LEU A 40 -16.47 -19.31 12.99
C LEU A 40 -16.90 -19.94 14.34
N LYS A 41 -18.21 -20.03 14.59
CA LYS A 41 -18.79 -20.48 15.87
C LYS A 41 -18.31 -19.63 17.07
N LEU A 42 -18.28 -18.31 16.87
CA LEU A 42 -17.91 -17.31 17.88
C LEU A 42 -19.07 -16.34 18.12
N SER A 43 -19.09 -15.72 19.30
CA SER A 43 -19.97 -14.60 19.56
C SER A 43 -19.49 -13.35 18.79
N GLU A 44 -20.42 -12.43 18.50
CA GLU A 44 -20.07 -11.12 17.91
C GLU A 44 -19.00 -10.39 18.73
N SER A 45 -19.17 -10.40 20.05
CA SER A 45 -18.23 -9.74 20.98
C SER A 45 -16.83 -10.34 20.91
N ALA A 46 -16.73 -11.66 20.70
CA ALA A 46 -15.44 -12.32 20.53
C ALA A 46 -14.77 -11.92 19.21
N VAL A 47 -15.52 -11.84 18.10
CA VAL A 47 -15.01 -11.36 16.81
C VAL A 47 -14.58 -9.91 16.91
N ARG A 48 -15.41 -9.03 17.50
CA ARG A 48 -15.12 -7.60 17.70
C ARG A 48 -13.82 -7.40 18.49
N ARG A 49 -13.62 -8.14 19.57
CA ARG A 49 -12.41 -8.07 20.39
C ARG A 49 -11.17 -8.49 19.58
N ARG A 50 -11.28 -9.56 18.78
CA ARG A 50 -10.17 -10.03 17.94
C ARG A 50 -9.81 -9.01 16.86
N VAL A 51 -10.79 -8.48 16.14
CA VAL A 51 -10.56 -7.41 15.15
C VAL A 51 -9.91 -6.19 15.79
N LYS A 52 -10.37 -5.79 16.99
CA LYS A 52 -9.73 -4.70 17.73
C LYS A 52 -8.27 -5.00 18.02
N ASN A 53 -7.94 -6.20 18.50
CA ASN A 53 -6.56 -6.60 18.77
C ASN A 53 -5.69 -6.60 17.51
N LEU A 54 -6.24 -7.03 16.37
CA LEU A 54 -5.56 -7.01 15.07
C LEU A 54 -5.26 -5.58 14.59
N VAL A 55 -6.17 -4.63 14.85
CA VAL A 55 -5.97 -3.21 14.55
C VAL A 55 -4.96 -2.60 15.52
N ASP A 56 -5.13 -2.80 16.83
CA ASP A 56 -4.23 -2.27 17.86
C ASP A 56 -2.80 -2.83 17.71
N GLY A 57 -2.67 -4.08 17.27
CA GLY A 57 -1.40 -4.74 16.95
C GLY A 57 -0.80 -4.34 15.59
N GLY A 58 -1.50 -3.52 14.79
CA GLY A 58 -1.05 -3.05 13.49
C GLY A 58 -1.01 -4.13 12.40
N ILE A 59 -1.71 -5.25 12.60
CA ILE A 59 -1.90 -6.31 11.58
C ILE A 59 -2.92 -5.83 10.54
N ILE A 60 -4.03 -5.26 11.01
CA ILE A 60 -4.94 -4.49 10.18
C ILE A 60 -4.53 -3.03 10.34
N GLU A 61 -3.88 -2.48 9.32
CA GLU A 61 -3.42 -1.08 9.34
C GLU A 61 -4.58 -0.10 9.16
N ARG A 62 -5.57 -0.47 8.33
CA ARG A 62 -6.75 0.36 8.06
C ARG A 62 -7.83 -0.42 7.33
N PHE A 63 -9.07 0.04 7.47
CA PHE A 63 -10.17 -0.30 6.59
C PHE A 63 -10.25 0.77 5.49
N THR A 64 -10.34 0.35 4.25
CA THR A 64 -10.38 1.26 3.09
C THR A 64 -11.35 0.77 2.04
N VAL A 65 -11.68 1.65 1.10
CA VAL A 65 -12.48 1.33 -0.08
C VAL A 65 -11.57 1.39 -1.30
N GLU A 66 -11.63 0.36 -2.11
CA GLU A 66 -11.00 0.36 -3.43
C GLU A 66 -12.04 0.84 -4.45
N MET A 67 -11.76 1.96 -5.10
CA MET A 67 -12.68 2.52 -6.09
C MET A 67 -12.42 1.88 -7.45
N GLY A 68 -13.50 1.52 -8.16
CA GLY A 68 -13.42 1.06 -9.54
C GLY A 68 -12.72 2.10 -10.42
N GLU A 69 -11.91 1.64 -11.35
CA GLU A 69 -11.17 2.50 -12.28
C GLU A 69 -12.13 3.12 -13.30
N SER A 70 -12.57 4.34 -13.07
CA SER A 70 -13.24 5.15 -14.08
C SER A 70 -12.27 6.22 -14.59
N ASN A 71 -11.90 6.14 -15.87
CA ASN A 71 -11.18 7.18 -16.61
C ASN A 71 -9.86 7.70 -15.99
N THR A 72 -9.06 6.84 -15.39
CA THR A 72 -7.72 7.22 -14.89
C THR A 72 -6.62 6.43 -15.57
N THR A 73 -5.51 7.09 -15.84
CA THR A 73 -4.27 6.46 -16.32
C THR A 73 -3.33 6.25 -15.14
N SER A 74 -2.74 5.08 -15.04
CA SER A 74 -1.74 4.76 -14.03
C SER A 74 -0.39 4.50 -14.68
N ALA A 75 0.68 4.84 -14.00
CA ALA A 75 2.04 4.56 -14.46
C ALA A 75 2.91 4.09 -13.27
N ILE A 76 3.89 3.27 -13.58
CA ILE A 76 5.01 2.95 -12.70
C ILE A 76 6.17 3.83 -13.16
N VAL A 77 6.72 4.60 -12.27
CA VAL A 77 7.94 5.40 -12.52
C VAL A 77 9.06 4.80 -11.70
N LEU A 78 10.09 4.32 -12.39
CA LEU A 78 11.32 3.83 -11.81
C LEU A 78 12.30 5.00 -11.73
N ILE A 79 12.93 5.19 -10.60
CA ILE A 79 13.74 6.38 -10.29
C ILE A 79 15.12 5.93 -9.83
N SER A 80 16.15 6.54 -10.41
CA SER A 80 17.53 6.47 -9.91
C SER A 80 17.83 7.68 -9.04
N VAL A 81 18.43 7.45 -7.89
CA VAL A 81 18.80 8.48 -6.91
C VAL A 81 20.31 8.66 -6.92
N ASP A 82 20.74 9.90 -6.75
CA ASP A 82 22.16 10.22 -6.61
C ASP A 82 22.79 9.52 -5.40
N SER A 83 23.95 8.90 -5.60
CA SER A 83 24.63 8.08 -4.59
C SER A 83 25.02 8.87 -3.32
N SER A 84 25.13 10.19 -3.42
CA SER A 84 25.37 11.09 -2.28
C SER A 84 24.09 11.46 -1.52
N THR A 85 22.92 11.09 -2.02
CA THR A 85 21.62 11.45 -1.46
C THR A 85 21.00 10.25 -0.74
N ASP A 86 20.45 10.49 0.44
CA ASP A 86 19.69 9.50 1.19
C ASP A 86 18.37 9.17 0.46
N THR A 87 18.24 7.95 -0.04
CA THR A 87 17.07 7.46 -0.78
C THR A 87 15.77 7.64 0.02
N SER A 88 15.79 7.42 1.33
CA SER A 88 14.59 7.55 2.18
C SER A 88 14.09 9.00 2.28
N LYS A 89 15.00 9.99 2.16
CA LYS A 89 14.59 11.40 2.09
C LYS A 89 13.91 11.72 0.77
N VAL A 90 14.38 11.15 -0.33
CA VAL A 90 13.74 11.28 -1.64
C VAL A 90 12.36 10.60 -1.61
N SER A 91 12.28 9.37 -1.10
CA SER A 91 11.03 8.61 -0.94
C SER A 91 9.98 9.40 -0.14
N THR A 92 10.38 10.03 0.97
CA THR A 92 9.49 10.86 1.79
C THR A 92 8.96 12.07 1.01
N LYS A 93 9.81 12.75 0.20
CA LYS A 93 9.36 13.86 -0.64
C LYS A 93 8.37 13.39 -1.70
N LEU A 94 8.60 12.22 -2.29
CA LEU A 94 7.71 11.61 -3.29
C LEU A 94 6.32 11.32 -2.72
N THR A 95 6.20 10.83 -1.49
CA THR A 95 4.90 10.54 -0.87
C THR A 95 4.03 11.78 -0.66
N ASN A 96 4.61 12.98 -0.63
CA ASN A 96 3.87 14.23 -0.47
C ASN A 96 3.20 14.72 -1.77
N LEU A 97 3.51 14.12 -2.92
CA LEU A 97 2.92 14.49 -4.20
C LEU A 97 1.53 13.85 -4.37
N LYS A 98 0.55 14.68 -4.71
CA LYS A 98 -0.88 14.28 -4.80
C LYS A 98 -1.15 13.10 -5.74
N ALA A 99 -0.42 13.00 -6.84
CA ALA A 99 -0.58 11.95 -7.85
C ALA A 99 0.05 10.62 -7.42
N VAL A 100 0.95 10.63 -6.43
CA VAL A 100 1.64 9.45 -5.93
C VAL A 100 0.69 8.64 -5.07
N LYS A 101 0.55 7.36 -5.41
CA LYS A 101 -0.27 6.40 -4.67
C LYS A 101 0.57 5.55 -3.73
N THR A 102 1.74 5.12 -4.20
CA THR A 102 2.64 4.26 -3.43
C THR A 102 4.07 4.53 -3.87
N VAL A 103 4.98 4.50 -2.91
CA VAL A 103 6.43 4.57 -3.12
C VAL A 103 7.03 3.31 -2.53
N TYR A 104 7.87 2.64 -3.31
CA TYR A 104 8.68 1.50 -2.88
C TYR A 104 10.16 1.85 -3.02
N GLU A 105 10.94 1.64 -1.99
CA GLU A 105 12.39 1.55 -2.12
C GLU A 105 12.71 0.13 -2.60
N ILE A 106 13.46 0.01 -3.69
CA ILE A 106 13.73 -1.25 -4.37
C ILE A 106 15.23 -1.47 -4.52
N THR A 107 15.61 -2.68 -4.85
CA THR A 107 17.02 -3.03 -5.20
C THR A 107 17.13 -3.34 -6.68
N GLY A 108 18.31 -3.15 -7.27
CA GLY A 108 18.59 -3.45 -8.68
C GLY A 108 19.05 -2.23 -9.45
N GLN A 109 18.59 -2.07 -10.69
CA GLN A 109 18.98 -0.97 -11.57
C GLN A 109 18.46 0.39 -11.11
N TYR A 110 17.33 0.42 -10.41
CA TYR A 110 16.68 1.62 -9.88
C TYR A 110 16.56 1.52 -8.37
N ASP A 111 16.48 2.66 -7.69
CA ASP A 111 16.43 2.77 -6.24
C ASP A 111 15.00 2.88 -5.71
N ILE A 112 14.11 3.50 -6.49
CA ILE A 112 12.72 3.74 -6.08
C ILE A 112 11.77 3.37 -7.24
N SER A 113 10.64 2.76 -6.87
CA SER A 113 9.48 2.55 -7.76
C SER A 113 8.29 3.33 -7.22
N VAL A 114 7.67 4.15 -8.06
CA VAL A 114 6.52 4.99 -7.69
C VAL A 114 5.33 4.62 -8.55
N ILE A 115 4.19 4.38 -7.92
CA ILE A 115 2.91 4.27 -8.64
C ILE A 115 2.24 5.64 -8.62
N ILE A 116 2.03 6.20 -9.81
CA ILE A 116 1.29 7.45 -10.00
C ILE A 116 -0.02 7.20 -10.73
N ARG A 117 -1.02 8.05 -10.46
CA ARG A 117 -2.31 8.02 -11.13
C ARG A 117 -2.76 9.44 -11.48
N ALA A 118 -3.28 9.59 -12.70
CA ALA A 118 -3.78 10.86 -13.21
C ALA A 118 -4.99 10.62 -14.12
N SER A 119 -5.69 11.67 -14.53
CA SER A 119 -6.89 11.58 -15.38
C SER A 119 -6.57 11.12 -16.81
N ASN A 120 -5.37 11.40 -17.30
CA ASN A 120 -4.94 11.05 -18.64
C ASN A 120 -3.40 11.02 -18.76
N ILE A 121 -2.91 10.62 -19.92
CA ILE A 121 -1.46 10.48 -20.17
C ILE A 121 -0.72 11.82 -20.16
N THR A 122 -1.38 12.90 -20.57
CA THR A 122 -0.79 14.24 -20.55
C THR A 122 -0.53 14.69 -19.11
N GLU A 123 -1.47 14.42 -18.23
CA GLU A 123 -1.28 14.70 -16.79
C GLU A 123 -0.20 13.80 -16.17
N ILE A 124 -0.08 12.54 -16.60
CA ILE A 124 1.04 11.66 -16.18
C ILE A 124 2.38 12.35 -16.50
N ASN A 125 2.55 12.90 -17.71
CA ASN A 125 3.79 13.58 -18.09
C ASN A 125 4.09 14.77 -17.17
N VAL A 126 3.08 15.57 -16.84
CA VAL A 126 3.23 16.70 -15.90
C VAL A 126 3.71 16.18 -14.52
N ARG A 127 3.16 15.06 -14.05
CA ARG A 127 3.58 14.48 -12.76
C ARG A 127 4.99 13.93 -12.81
N ILE A 128 5.42 13.34 -13.94
CA ILE A 128 6.81 12.90 -14.11
C ILE A 128 7.76 14.09 -14.01
N ASP A 129 7.43 15.22 -14.62
CA ASP A 129 8.24 16.42 -14.53
C ASP A 129 8.33 16.99 -13.10
N GLU A 130 7.27 16.83 -12.28
CA GLU A 130 7.31 17.14 -10.85
C GLU A 130 8.26 16.20 -10.09
N LEU A 131 8.25 14.90 -10.39
CA LEU A 131 9.17 13.91 -9.79
C LEU A 131 10.63 14.25 -10.11
N ARG A 132 10.93 14.60 -11.36
CA ARG A 132 12.27 14.95 -11.83
C ARG A 132 12.87 16.18 -11.15
N LYS A 133 12.04 17.10 -10.65
CA LYS A 133 12.47 18.29 -9.93
C LYS A 133 12.90 18.03 -8.49
N ILE A 134 12.64 16.82 -7.97
CA ILE A 134 13.01 16.47 -6.60
C ILE A 134 14.53 16.32 -6.53
N GLN A 135 15.14 17.08 -5.65
CA GLN A 135 16.59 17.00 -5.41
C GLN A 135 17.00 15.58 -5.03
N GLY A 136 17.97 15.03 -5.72
CA GLY A 136 18.47 13.67 -5.58
C GLY A 136 17.94 12.70 -6.65
N VAL A 137 16.93 13.07 -7.42
CA VAL A 137 16.50 12.30 -8.59
C VAL A 137 17.45 12.58 -9.76
N ILE A 138 18.07 11.53 -10.33
CA ILE A 138 18.99 11.65 -11.48
C ILE A 138 18.31 11.22 -12.78
N ASP A 139 17.57 10.12 -12.72
CA ASP A 139 16.92 9.55 -13.91
C ASP A 139 15.55 8.95 -13.56
N THR A 140 14.69 8.90 -14.56
CA THR A 140 13.35 8.31 -14.45
C THR A 140 13.01 7.49 -15.69
N ASN A 141 12.54 6.27 -15.47
CA ASN A 141 11.97 5.43 -16.52
C ASN A 141 10.49 5.20 -16.21
N THR A 142 9.60 5.49 -17.16
CA THR A 142 8.15 5.42 -16.96
C THR A 142 7.52 4.33 -17.80
N VAL A 143 6.74 3.49 -17.13
CA VAL A 143 5.95 2.42 -17.75
C VAL A 143 4.47 2.72 -17.53
N ILE A 144 3.72 2.93 -18.61
CA ILE A 144 2.27 3.14 -18.54
C ILE A 144 1.58 1.80 -18.32
N ILE A 145 0.67 1.74 -17.36
CA ILE A 145 -0.16 0.57 -17.09
C ILE A 145 -1.32 0.58 -18.06
N LEU A 146 -1.30 -0.35 -19.03
CA LEU A 146 -2.35 -0.45 -20.03
C LEU A 146 -3.61 -1.13 -19.48
N ARG A 147 -3.43 -2.10 -18.58
CA ARG A 147 -4.53 -2.88 -17.99
C ARG A 147 -4.10 -3.51 -16.68
N THR A 148 -4.98 -3.47 -15.70
CA THR A 148 -4.84 -4.23 -14.43
C THR A 148 -5.73 -5.46 -14.52
N ILE A 149 -5.20 -6.64 -14.21
CA ILE A 149 -5.93 -7.91 -14.09
C ILE A 149 -5.94 -8.27 -12.61
N ARG A 150 -7.12 -8.55 -12.06
CA ARG A 150 -7.35 -8.89 -10.64
C ARG A 150 -8.00 -10.25 -10.52
#